data_7bf8c0320a28a2c29d00f6e29199ee2c
#
_entry.id   7bf8c0320a28a2c29d00f6e29199ee2c
#
_cell.length_a   1.000
_cell.length_b   1.000
_cell.length_c   1.000
_cell.angle_alpha   90.00
_cell.angle_beta   90.00
_cell.angle_gamma   90.00
#
_symmetry.space_group_name_H-M   'P 1'
#
loop_
_entity.id
_entity.type
_entity.pdbx_description
1 polymer ?
#
loop_
_entity_poly.entity_id
_entity_poly.type
_entity_poly.pdbx_seq_one_letter_code
_entity_poly.pdbx_strand_id
1 'polypeptide(L)'
;RGLGDVYKRQIRDLVNPPNNLKKEVKCGSRVFRVGDRIMQTANRINVSNGDVGVITDMKKEDDETITCVRLLDGRTLQYTQEMLEDLEFSYCTTIHKSQGQEYPVIIVPLLKEHYIMLRRNLLYTAVTRAKAKVILIGQKQAVFVAIHKCDVGQRNTVLADRIVAY
;
A
#
# COMPACT_ATOMS: atom_id res chain seq x y z
N ARG A 1 0.14 0.39 16.07
CA ARG A 1 -0.60 0.81 14.85
C ARG A 1 0.07 2.06 14.34
N GLY A 2 0.76 1.97 13.19
CA GLY A 2 1.66 3.01 12.72
C GLY A 2 0.94 4.18 12.03
N LEU A 3 1.68 5.28 11.83
CA LEU A 3 1.25 6.47 11.08
C LEU A 3 0.57 6.13 9.73
N GLY A 4 0.97 5.04 9.08
CA GLY A 4 0.37 4.57 7.83
C GLY A 4 -1.12 4.23 7.92
N ASP A 5 -1.59 3.69 9.04
CA ASP A 5 -3.02 3.36 9.22
C ASP A 5 -3.87 4.62 9.43
N VAL A 6 -3.29 5.66 10.04
CA VAL A 6 -3.95 6.96 10.19
C VAL A 6 -4.15 7.61 8.83
N TYR A 7 -3.11 7.69 8.00
CA TYR A 7 -3.21 8.23 6.64
C TYR A 7 -4.19 7.45 5.76
N LYS A 8 -4.18 6.12 5.84
CA LYS A 8 -5.13 5.28 5.09
C LYS A 8 -6.58 5.66 5.41
N ARG A 9 -6.89 5.86 6.70
CA ARG A 9 -8.24 6.26 7.14
C ARG A 9 -8.60 7.66 6.67
N GLN A 10 -7.71 8.64 6.88
CA GLN A 10 -7.95 10.01 6.46
C GLN A 10 -8.19 10.12 4.95
N ILE A 11 -7.38 9.47 4.14
CA ILE A 11 -7.56 9.45 2.68
C ILE A 11 -8.86 8.73 2.32
N ARG A 12 -9.18 7.60 2.97
CA ARG A 12 -10.43 6.88 2.76
C ARG A 12 -11.64 7.77 3.03
N ASP A 13 -11.64 8.46 4.17
CA ASP A 13 -12.78 9.30 4.57
C ASP A 13 -13.00 10.49 3.62
N LEU A 14 -11.94 10.96 2.97
CA LEU A 14 -12.04 11.98 1.92
C LEU A 14 -12.52 11.41 0.58
N VAL A 15 -12.01 10.24 0.17
CA VAL A 15 -12.26 9.67 -1.17
C VAL A 15 -13.53 8.81 -1.19
N ASN A 16 -13.79 8.09 -0.11
CA ASN A 16 -14.95 7.21 0.04
C ASN A 16 -15.60 7.41 1.42
N PRO A 17 -16.23 8.58 1.67
CA PRO A 17 -16.87 8.88 2.96
C PRO A 17 -18.02 7.91 3.25
N PRO A 18 -18.36 7.69 4.54
CA PRO A 18 -19.52 6.91 4.92
C PRO A 18 -20.79 7.56 4.35
N ASN A 19 -21.70 6.71 3.87
CA ASN A 19 -22.98 7.14 3.34
C ASN A 19 -24.00 6.03 3.59
N ASN A 20 -25.17 6.38 4.08
CA ASN A 20 -26.26 5.43 4.40
C ASN A 20 -26.76 4.64 3.17
N LEU A 21 -26.45 5.10 1.95
CA LEU A 21 -26.81 4.41 0.71
C LEU A 21 -25.78 3.36 0.28
N LYS A 22 -24.58 3.36 0.88
CA LYS A 22 -23.53 2.40 0.57
C LYS A 22 -23.66 1.16 1.44
N LYS A 23 -23.58 0.00 0.81
CA LYS A 23 -23.51 -1.26 1.53
C LYS A 23 -22.18 -1.34 2.27
N GLU A 24 -22.22 -1.83 3.50
CA GLU A 24 -21.08 -2.03 4.36
C GLU A 24 -21.08 -3.43 4.95
N VAL A 25 -19.88 -3.98 5.17
CA VAL A 25 -19.68 -5.25 5.86
C VAL A 25 -18.60 -5.09 6.93
N LYS A 26 -18.87 -5.60 8.12
CA LYS A 26 -17.93 -5.58 9.24
C LYS A 26 -17.12 -6.86 9.27
N CYS A 27 -15.80 -6.73 9.33
CA CYS A 27 -14.86 -7.83 9.50
C CYS A 27 -13.86 -7.48 10.62
N GLY A 28 -14.03 -8.09 11.78
CA GLY A 28 -13.27 -7.76 12.97
C GLY A 28 -13.44 -6.29 13.38
N SER A 29 -12.34 -5.55 13.47
CA SER A 29 -12.34 -4.10 13.77
C SER A 29 -12.47 -3.21 12.54
N ARG A 30 -12.55 -3.77 11.35
CA ARG A 30 -12.63 -3.05 10.07
C ARG A 30 -14.06 -3.09 9.55
N VAL A 31 -14.48 -1.99 8.94
CA VAL A 31 -15.74 -1.88 8.19
C VAL A 31 -15.38 -1.58 6.75
N PHE A 32 -15.67 -2.51 5.86
CA PHE A 32 -15.51 -2.32 4.42
C PHE A 32 -16.81 -1.79 3.83
N ARG A 33 -16.70 -0.93 2.80
CA ARG A 33 -17.86 -0.39 2.07
C ARG A 33 -17.63 -0.42 0.58
N VAL A 34 -18.72 -0.42 -0.17
CA VAL A 34 -18.67 -0.32 -1.64
C VAL A 34 -17.91 0.95 -2.04
N GLY A 35 -16.96 0.80 -2.98
CA GLY A 35 -16.02 1.84 -3.41
C GLY A 35 -14.69 1.84 -2.66
N ASP A 36 -14.51 1.01 -1.62
CA ASP A 36 -13.22 0.93 -0.94
C ASP A 36 -12.14 0.33 -1.83
N ARG A 37 -10.96 0.96 -1.79
CA ARG A 37 -9.75 0.39 -2.37
C ARG A 37 -9.11 -0.57 -1.37
N ILE A 38 -8.85 -1.77 -1.84
CA ILE A 38 -8.30 -2.86 -1.01
C ILE A 38 -7.07 -3.47 -1.68
N MET A 39 -6.28 -4.16 -0.88
CA MET A 39 -5.15 -4.96 -1.30
C MET A 39 -5.22 -6.31 -0.61
N GLN A 40 -4.98 -7.37 -1.37
CA GLN A 40 -4.82 -8.73 -0.84
C GLN A 40 -3.51 -8.83 -0.06
N THR A 41 -3.54 -9.47 1.11
CA THR A 41 -2.36 -9.64 1.97
C THR A 41 -1.86 -11.07 2.06
N ALA A 42 -2.62 -12.03 1.53
CA ALA A 42 -2.28 -13.44 1.50
C ALA A 42 -2.47 -14.02 0.08
N ASN A 43 -1.72 -15.05 -0.28
CA ASN A 43 -1.95 -15.76 -1.53
C ASN A 43 -3.16 -16.70 -1.38
N ARG A 44 -4.09 -16.63 -2.33
CA ARG A 44 -5.23 -17.55 -2.47
C ARG A 44 -5.39 -17.96 -3.93
N ILE A 45 -6.30 -18.87 -4.19
CA ILE A 45 -6.64 -19.28 -5.57
C ILE A 45 -7.10 -18.03 -6.34
N ASN A 46 -6.49 -17.79 -7.48
CA ASN A 46 -6.78 -16.66 -8.39
C ASN A 46 -6.46 -15.24 -7.86
N VAL A 47 -5.80 -15.11 -6.70
CA VAL A 47 -5.37 -13.81 -6.19
C VAL A 47 -4.05 -13.93 -5.41
N SER A 48 -3.13 -13.01 -5.64
CA SER A 48 -1.82 -12.98 -5.03
C SER A 48 -1.70 -11.87 -3.98
N ASN A 49 -0.81 -12.08 -3.03
CA ASN A 49 -0.43 -11.00 -2.10
C ASN A 49 0.07 -9.79 -2.88
N GLY A 50 -0.50 -8.61 -2.60
CA GLY A 50 -0.20 -7.36 -3.30
C GLY A 50 -1.20 -7.00 -4.40
N ASP A 51 -2.08 -7.90 -4.83
CA ASP A 51 -3.14 -7.58 -5.78
C ASP A 51 -4.05 -6.50 -5.20
N VAL A 52 -4.30 -5.46 -5.99
CA VAL A 52 -5.11 -4.29 -5.60
C VAL A 52 -6.43 -4.30 -6.37
N GLY A 53 -7.51 -3.93 -5.69
CA GLY A 53 -8.83 -3.85 -6.28
C GLY A 53 -9.74 -2.84 -5.63
N VAL A 54 -10.97 -2.79 -6.10
CA VAL A 54 -12.05 -1.96 -5.58
C VAL A 54 -13.26 -2.83 -5.28
N ILE A 55 -13.88 -2.63 -4.13
CA ILE A 55 -15.15 -3.27 -3.78
C ILE A 55 -16.24 -2.66 -4.63
N THR A 56 -16.86 -3.48 -5.49
CA THR A 56 -17.87 -3.02 -6.46
C THR A 56 -19.30 -3.24 -5.97
N ASP A 57 -19.54 -4.31 -5.22
CA ASP A 57 -20.87 -4.63 -4.68
C ASP A 57 -20.76 -5.54 -3.45
N MET A 58 -21.85 -5.63 -2.71
CA MET A 58 -22.05 -6.58 -1.61
C MET A 58 -23.46 -7.17 -1.73
N LYS A 59 -23.55 -8.49 -1.75
CA LYS A 59 -24.81 -9.24 -1.90
C LYS A 59 -24.99 -10.14 -0.69
N LYS A 60 -26.23 -10.36 -0.27
CA LYS A 60 -26.56 -11.42 0.68
C LYS A 60 -26.95 -12.66 -0.12
N GLU A 61 -26.28 -13.77 0.12
CA GLU A 61 -26.56 -15.09 -0.43
C GLU A 61 -26.57 -16.08 0.74
N ASP A 62 -27.64 -16.82 0.94
CA ASP A 62 -27.78 -17.88 1.96
C ASP A 62 -27.26 -17.47 3.36
N ASP A 63 -27.72 -16.33 3.89
CA ASP A 63 -27.29 -15.73 5.17
C ASP A 63 -25.85 -15.23 5.24
N GLU A 64 -25.04 -15.39 4.21
CA GLU A 64 -23.71 -14.80 4.13
C GLU A 64 -23.67 -13.53 3.29
N THR A 65 -22.74 -12.64 3.63
CA THR A 65 -22.48 -11.45 2.80
C THR A 65 -21.30 -11.73 1.87
N ILE A 66 -21.60 -11.85 0.58
CA ILE A 66 -20.58 -11.97 -0.48
C ILE A 66 -20.17 -10.59 -0.96
N THR A 67 -18.88 -10.30 -0.87
CA THR A 67 -18.30 -9.04 -1.31
C THR A 67 -17.64 -9.21 -2.67
N CYS A 68 -18.09 -8.44 -3.66
CA CYS A 68 -17.53 -8.45 -5.01
C CYS A 68 -16.39 -7.43 -5.11
N VAL A 69 -15.23 -7.89 -5.55
CA VAL A 69 -14.03 -7.07 -5.74
C VAL A 69 -13.58 -7.14 -7.19
N ARG A 70 -13.42 -6.00 -7.84
CA ARG A 70 -12.79 -5.90 -9.15
C ARG A 70 -11.33 -5.50 -8.98
N LEU A 71 -10.42 -6.38 -9.38
CA LEU A 71 -8.99 -6.14 -9.39
C LEU A 71 -8.59 -5.15 -10.50
N LEU A 72 -7.40 -4.54 -10.36
CA LEU A 72 -6.89 -3.59 -11.36
C LEU A 72 -6.60 -4.24 -12.73
N ASP A 73 -6.37 -5.53 -12.79
CA ASP A 73 -6.21 -6.31 -14.03
C ASP A 73 -7.54 -6.66 -14.72
N GLY A 74 -8.67 -6.26 -14.13
CA GLY A 74 -10.03 -6.47 -14.67
C GLY A 74 -10.74 -7.71 -14.15
N ARG A 75 -10.06 -8.64 -13.47
CA ARG A 75 -10.70 -9.81 -12.85
C ARG A 75 -11.69 -9.37 -11.75
N THR A 76 -12.80 -10.07 -11.65
CA THR A 76 -13.76 -9.90 -10.55
C THR A 76 -13.78 -11.14 -9.69
N LEU A 77 -13.62 -10.96 -8.40
CA LEU A 77 -13.57 -12.02 -7.40
C LEU A 77 -14.67 -11.83 -6.37
N GLN A 78 -15.14 -12.94 -5.81
CA GLN A 78 -16.10 -12.96 -4.72
C GLN A 78 -15.40 -13.35 -3.42
N TYR A 79 -15.64 -12.60 -2.36
CA TYR A 79 -15.07 -12.80 -1.06
C TYR A 79 -16.15 -13.11 -0.04
N THR A 80 -16.00 -14.21 0.67
CA THR A 80 -16.78 -14.53 1.86
C THR A 80 -16.30 -13.68 3.04
N GLN A 81 -17.03 -13.68 4.13
CA GLN A 81 -16.67 -12.90 5.32
C GLN A 81 -15.30 -13.30 5.89
N GLU A 82 -14.96 -14.58 5.88
CA GLU A 82 -13.63 -15.07 6.27
C GLU A 82 -12.51 -14.52 5.38
N MET A 83 -12.74 -14.50 4.07
CA MET A 83 -11.74 -14.03 3.12
C MET A 83 -11.44 -12.53 3.26
N LEU A 84 -12.35 -11.74 3.83
CA LEU A 84 -12.13 -10.32 4.09
C LEU A 84 -11.03 -10.06 5.14
N GLU A 85 -10.66 -11.04 5.95
CA GLU A 85 -9.55 -10.91 6.90
C GLU A 85 -8.22 -10.67 6.20
N ASP A 86 -8.06 -11.21 5.00
CA ASP A 86 -6.86 -11.05 4.17
C ASP A 86 -6.85 -9.75 3.36
N LEU A 87 -7.84 -8.88 3.54
CA LEU A 87 -7.87 -7.59 2.85
C LEU A 87 -7.39 -6.46 3.75
N GLU A 88 -6.56 -5.59 3.21
CA GLU A 88 -6.21 -4.29 3.80
C GLU A 88 -6.69 -3.14 2.93
N PHE A 89 -6.93 -1.97 3.55
CA PHE A 89 -7.18 -0.75 2.77
C PHE A 89 -5.93 -0.32 1.99
N SER A 90 -6.10 -0.01 0.71
CA SER A 90 -5.02 0.35 -0.23
C SER A 90 -5.09 1.80 -0.69
N TYR A 91 -5.44 2.73 0.20
CA TYR A 91 -5.44 4.17 -0.10
C TYR A 91 -4.04 4.78 -0.07
N CYS A 92 -3.11 4.17 0.65
CA CYS A 92 -1.69 4.44 0.56
C CYS A 92 -0.91 3.15 0.87
N THR A 93 0.34 3.11 0.42
CA THR A 93 1.23 1.98 0.64
C THR A 93 2.58 2.44 1.17
N THR A 94 3.35 1.56 1.78
CA THR A 94 4.74 1.86 2.11
C THR A 94 5.63 1.67 0.89
N ILE A 95 6.77 2.37 0.87
CA ILE A 95 7.75 2.24 -0.22
C ILE A 95 8.20 0.77 -0.37
N HIS A 96 8.35 0.04 0.74
CA HIS A 96 8.73 -1.37 0.71
C HIS A 96 7.66 -2.26 0.07
N LYS A 97 6.39 -2.07 0.42
CA LYS A 97 5.28 -2.83 -0.19
C LYS A 97 5.03 -2.46 -1.66
N SER A 98 5.51 -1.30 -2.12
CA SER A 98 5.40 -0.89 -3.53
C SER A 98 6.53 -1.43 -4.42
N GLN A 99 7.49 -2.17 -3.87
CA GLN A 99 8.55 -2.81 -4.66
C GLN A 99 7.95 -3.81 -5.64
N GLY A 100 8.41 -3.78 -6.89
CA GLY A 100 7.85 -4.59 -7.98
C GLY A 100 6.58 -4.01 -8.63
N GLN A 101 5.96 -2.99 -8.04
CA GLN A 101 4.77 -2.34 -8.61
C GLN A 101 5.13 -1.01 -9.28
N GLU A 102 4.34 -0.60 -10.26
CA GLU A 102 4.47 0.67 -10.96
C GLU A 102 3.13 1.40 -11.00
N TYR A 103 3.18 2.72 -10.89
CA TYR A 103 1.99 3.57 -10.84
C TYR A 103 2.12 4.73 -11.85
N PRO A 104 1.02 5.15 -12.50
CA PRO A 104 1.06 6.32 -13.39
C PRO A 104 1.55 7.57 -12.68
N VAL A 105 1.07 7.82 -11.47
CA VAL A 105 1.41 8.98 -10.64
C VAL A 105 1.69 8.53 -9.23
N ILE A 106 2.73 9.06 -8.61
CA ILE A 106 3.08 8.83 -7.22
C ILE A 106 3.10 10.15 -6.46
N ILE A 107 2.53 10.14 -5.27
CA ILE A 107 2.57 11.23 -4.32
C ILE A 107 3.36 10.77 -3.10
N VAL A 108 4.47 11.43 -2.79
CA VAL A 108 5.35 11.07 -1.66
C VAL A 108 5.37 12.21 -0.66
N PRO A 109 4.81 12.02 0.56
CA PRO A 109 4.95 12.98 1.63
C PRO A 109 6.36 12.89 2.23
N LEU A 110 7.07 14.01 2.33
CA LEU A 110 8.41 14.15 2.91
C LEU A 110 8.37 15.16 4.05
N LEU A 111 8.28 14.66 5.27
CA LEU A 111 8.20 15.46 6.49
C LEU A 111 9.41 15.18 7.37
N LYS A 112 9.84 16.16 8.17
CA LYS A 112 10.96 16.03 9.10
C LYS A 112 10.73 14.94 10.17
N GLU A 113 9.47 14.74 10.56
CA GLU A 113 9.06 13.69 11.50
C GLU A 113 9.44 12.28 11.01
N HIS A 114 9.59 12.12 9.70
CA HIS A 114 10.03 10.88 9.07
C HIS A 114 11.57 10.76 9.00
N TYR A 115 12.34 11.52 9.77
CA TYR A 115 13.81 11.64 9.66
C TYR A 115 14.55 10.31 9.56
N ILE A 116 14.13 9.29 10.32
CA ILE A 116 14.74 7.94 10.30
C ILE A 116 14.60 7.30 8.91
N MET A 117 13.48 7.57 8.22
CA MET A 117 13.16 7.01 6.89
C MET A 117 13.62 7.90 5.74
N LEU A 118 14.08 9.14 6.01
CA LEU A 118 14.62 10.03 4.99
C LEU A 118 16.02 9.54 4.57
N ARG A 119 16.05 8.61 3.62
CA ARG A 119 17.28 8.01 3.07
C ARG A 119 17.24 8.03 1.55
N ARG A 120 18.41 8.22 0.93
CA ARG A 120 18.56 8.33 -0.52
C ARG A 120 18.01 7.12 -1.26
N ASN A 121 18.29 5.92 -0.79
CA ASN A 121 17.81 4.67 -1.40
C ASN A 121 16.28 4.54 -1.34
N LEU A 122 15.64 4.95 -0.23
CA LEU A 122 14.18 4.92 -0.11
C LEU A 122 13.53 5.95 -1.01
N LEU A 123 14.06 7.18 -1.07
CA LEU A 123 13.55 8.20 -1.99
C LEU A 123 13.69 7.73 -3.44
N TYR A 124 14.84 7.18 -3.82
CA TYR A 124 15.07 6.60 -5.15
C TYR A 124 14.05 5.51 -5.46
N THR A 125 13.87 4.55 -4.55
CA THR A 125 12.90 3.46 -4.72
C THR A 125 11.49 4.01 -4.92
N ALA A 126 11.08 5.03 -4.15
CA ALA A 126 9.76 5.65 -4.30
C ALA A 126 9.60 6.32 -5.67
N VAL A 127 10.57 7.14 -6.08
CA VAL A 127 10.52 7.90 -7.34
C VAL A 127 10.48 6.97 -8.56
N THR A 128 11.25 5.89 -8.53
CA THR A 128 11.31 4.91 -9.63
C THR A 128 10.04 4.05 -9.76
N ARG A 129 9.07 4.16 -8.86
CA ARG A 129 7.74 3.52 -9.02
C ARG A 129 6.80 4.30 -9.93
N ALA A 130 7.13 5.55 -10.27
CA ALA A 130 6.28 6.37 -11.13
C ALA A 130 6.57 6.14 -12.61
N LYS A 131 5.51 5.90 -13.41
CA LYS A 131 5.59 5.83 -14.87
C LYS A 131 5.59 7.21 -15.52
N ALA A 132 4.76 8.13 -15.03
CA ALA A 132 4.54 9.42 -15.69
C ALA A 132 4.88 10.62 -14.80
N LYS A 133 4.51 10.60 -13.52
CA LYS A 133 4.65 11.78 -12.67
C LYS A 133 4.94 11.44 -11.21
N VAL A 134 5.85 12.20 -10.60
CA VAL A 134 6.12 12.19 -9.16
C VAL A 134 5.75 13.55 -8.58
N ILE A 135 5.01 13.53 -7.48
CA ILE A 135 4.65 14.71 -6.70
C ILE A 135 5.25 14.55 -5.30
N LEU A 136 6.21 15.40 -4.96
CA LEU A 136 6.78 15.46 -3.62
C LEU A 136 6.04 16.54 -2.83
N ILE A 137 5.46 16.17 -1.69
CA ILE A 137 4.72 17.08 -0.82
C ILE A 137 5.43 17.14 0.53
N GLY A 138 5.79 18.33 0.99
CA GLY A 138 6.38 18.49 2.31
C GLY A 138 7.44 19.59 2.39
N GLN A 139 8.44 19.37 3.22
CA GLN A 139 9.44 20.37 3.57
C GLN A 139 10.69 20.21 2.70
N LYS A 140 11.18 21.29 2.09
CA LYS A 140 12.42 21.30 1.30
C LYS A 140 13.61 20.70 2.04
N GLN A 141 13.69 20.95 3.35
CA GLN A 141 14.75 20.39 4.19
C GLN A 141 14.66 18.85 4.32
N ALA A 142 13.47 18.28 4.34
CA ALA A 142 13.30 16.83 4.35
C ALA A 142 13.76 16.19 3.03
N VAL A 143 13.50 16.84 1.91
CA VAL A 143 14.03 16.43 0.59
C VAL A 143 15.55 16.48 0.60
N PHE A 144 16.13 17.59 1.08
CA PHE A 144 17.59 17.75 1.16
C PHE A 144 18.21 16.63 2.00
N VAL A 145 17.67 16.36 3.21
CA VAL A 145 18.14 15.27 4.06
C VAL A 145 18.04 13.93 3.34
N ALA A 146 16.90 13.63 2.70
CA ALA A 146 16.70 12.37 2.00
C ALA A 146 17.71 12.15 0.86
N ILE A 147 18.11 13.21 0.15
CA ILE A 147 19.08 13.13 -0.94
C ILE A 147 20.52 12.89 -0.42
N HIS A 148 20.90 13.55 0.69
CA HIS A 148 22.26 13.55 1.18
C HIS A 148 22.55 12.44 2.18
N LYS A 149 21.52 11.87 2.81
CA LYS A 149 21.69 10.77 3.77
C LYS A 149 21.92 9.44 3.02
N CYS A 150 23.20 9.14 2.81
CA CYS A 150 23.68 7.85 2.32
C CYS A 150 24.04 6.96 3.52
N ASP A 151 23.08 6.22 4.07
CA ASP A 151 23.39 5.07 4.90
C ASP A 151 23.72 3.88 3.98
N VAL A 152 24.90 3.87 3.45
CA VAL A 152 25.49 2.61 2.96
C VAL A 152 25.84 1.84 4.22
N GLY A 153 24.90 1.03 4.73
CA GLY A 153 25.22 0.06 5.75
C GLY A 153 26.46 -0.70 5.24
N GLN A 154 27.55 -0.64 5.99
CA GLN A 154 28.70 -1.47 5.72
C GLN A 154 28.17 -2.90 5.65
N ARG A 155 28.12 -3.45 4.43
CA ARG A 155 27.84 -4.87 4.28
C ARG A 155 29.00 -5.57 4.94
N ASN A 156 28.81 -6.11 6.13
CA ASN A 156 29.76 -6.99 6.80
C ASN A 156 29.84 -8.33 6.01
N THR A 157 30.25 -8.24 4.75
CA THR A 157 30.52 -9.42 3.94
C THR A 157 32.03 -9.54 3.86
N VAL A 158 32.59 -10.63 4.34
CA VAL A 158 33.98 -11.06 4.08
C VAL A 158 34.19 -11.48 2.62
N LEU A 159 33.32 -11.08 1.68
CA LEU A 159 33.39 -11.50 0.29
C LEU A 159 34.68 -11.00 -0.38
N ALA A 160 35.09 -9.77 -0.11
CA ALA A 160 36.32 -9.21 -0.65
C ALA A 160 37.54 -10.01 -0.17
N ASP A 161 37.61 -10.33 1.13
CA ASP A 161 38.69 -11.12 1.71
C ASP A 161 38.70 -12.55 1.17
N ARG A 162 37.54 -13.14 0.92
CA ARG A 162 37.43 -14.46 0.31
C ARG A 162 37.85 -14.49 -1.15
N ILE A 163 37.58 -13.43 -1.93
CA ILE A 163 37.99 -13.35 -3.35
C ILE A 163 39.52 -13.22 -3.45
N VAL A 164 40.17 -12.53 -2.51
CA VAL A 164 41.64 -12.37 -2.49
C VAL A 164 42.36 -13.63 -2.00
N ALA A 165 41.66 -14.52 -1.24
CA ALA A 165 42.20 -15.76 -0.71
C ALA A 165 42.15 -16.96 -1.68
N TYR A 166 41.58 -16.77 -2.88
CA TYR A 166 41.60 -17.69 -4.01
C TYR A 166 42.53 -17.21 -5.12
#